data_ba6b29c296ab48890a3ea2116d435ff9
#
_entry.id   ba6b29c296ab48890a3ea2116d435ff9
#
_cell.length_a   1.000
_cell.length_b   1.000
_cell.length_c   1.000
_cell.angle_alpha   90.00
_cell.angle_beta   90.00
_cell.angle_gamma   90.00
#
_symmetry.space_group_name_H-M   'P 1'
#
loop_
_entity.id
_entity.type
_entity.pdbx_description
1 polymer ?
#
loop_
_entity_poly.entity_id
_entity_poly.type
_entity_poly.pdbx_seq_one_letter_code
_entity_poly.pdbx_strand_id
1 'polypeptide(L)'
;MSDNLAAWEVREKDFPIAGDLKDQMKGLLRYAVLSPSGPNTQPWKFSLKDDEISIIADYSRSLPAVDPTDRTLYISHGCVLANILLAAEHFGLGYDVSYLPDGPSGERTAAVRLSKKTGEASFPDLFSQITRRHTNRKPFESRAIEEDKLEALKSCINKDGLQLDILTDSEGKNRMADLLARAHKIQLGNKAFRKELASWVRPNIT
;
A
#
# COMPACT_ATOMS: atom_id res chain seq x y z
N MET A 1 -0.46 11.36 -25.15
CA MET A 1 0.22 11.15 -23.86
C MET A 1 -0.68 10.21 -23.06
N SER A 2 -0.16 9.09 -22.57
CA SER A 2 -0.96 8.25 -21.67
C SER A 2 -1.21 9.06 -20.40
N ASP A 3 -2.47 9.15 -19.99
CA ASP A 3 -2.84 9.81 -18.75
C ASP A 3 -2.30 9.00 -17.58
N ASN A 4 -1.23 9.47 -16.97
CA ASN A 4 -0.57 8.81 -15.85
C ASN A 4 -1.46 8.71 -14.60
N LEU A 5 -2.60 9.41 -14.60
CA LEU A 5 -3.54 9.45 -13.49
C LEU A 5 -4.82 8.65 -13.77
N ALA A 6 -4.97 8.02 -14.94
CA ALA A 6 -6.17 7.28 -15.31
C ALA A 6 -6.58 6.19 -14.29
N ALA A 7 -5.61 5.58 -13.59
CA ALA A 7 -5.91 4.61 -12.52
C ALA A 7 -6.71 5.23 -11.37
N TRP A 8 -6.58 6.55 -11.12
CA TRP A 8 -7.30 7.27 -10.07
C TRP A 8 -8.73 7.66 -10.46
N GLU A 9 -9.11 7.48 -11.73
CA GLU A 9 -10.47 7.72 -12.21
C GLU A 9 -11.44 6.57 -11.90
N VAL A 10 -11.01 5.57 -11.13
CA VAL A 10 -11.88 4.48 -10.68
C VAL A 10 -13.08 5.03 -9.90
N ARG A 11 -14.29 4.62 -10.29
CA ARG A 11 -15.54 5.04 -9.65
C ARG A 11 -16.28 3.82 -9.14
N GLU A 12 -16.89 3.96 -7.98
CA GLU A 12 -17.66 2.90 -7.31
C GLU A 12 -18.75 2.32 -8.22
N LYS A 13 -19.47 3.17 -8.95
CA LYS A 13 -20.52 2.76 -9.89
C LYS A 13 -20.05 1.90 -11.06
N ASP A 14 -18.75 1.90 -11.34
CA ASP A 14 -18.14 1.11 -12.42
C ASP A 14 -17.74 -0.31 -11.95
N PHE A 15 -18.00 -0.65 -10.68
CA PHE A 15 -17.76 -2.00 -10.18
C PHE A 15 -18.82 -2.98 -10.72
N PRO A 16 -18.43 -4.14 -11.27
CA PRO A 16 -19.35 -5.08 -11.90
C PRO A 16 -20.11 -5.95 -10.89
N ILE A 17 -20.98 -5.36 -10.07
CA ILE A 17 -21.74 -6.07 -9.02
C ILE A 17 -22.53 -7.26 -9.58
N ALA A 18 -23.14 -7.11 -10.75
CA ALA A 18 -23.90 -8.15 -11.43
C ALA A 18 -23.04 -9.02 -12.36
N GLY A 19 -21.76 -8.75 -12.47
CA GLY A 19 -20.81 -9.52 -13.28
C GLY A 19 -20.46 -10.87 -12.65
N ASP A 20 -19.77 -11.70 -13.42
CA ASP A 20 -19.21 -12.93 -12.89
C ASP A 20 -18.07 -12.64 -11.86
N LEU A 21 -17.66 -13.66 -11.11
CA LEU A 21 -16.65 -13.50 -10.07
C LEU A 21 -15.31 -13.00 -10.63
N LYS A 22 -14.96 -13.40 -11.85
CA LYS A 22 -13.71 -12.96 -12.51
C LYS A 22 -13.76 -11.48 -12.84
N ASP A 23 -14.89 -10.96 -13.27
CA ASP A 23 -15.05 -9.52 -13.53
C ASP A 23 -15.05 -8.73 -12.22
N GLN A 24 -15.65 -9.27 -11.15
CA GLN A 24 -15.58 -8.68 -9.82
C GLN A 24 -14.13 -8.64 -9.30
N MET A 25 -13.37 -9.73 -9.45
CA MET A 25 -11.94 -9.76 -9.12
C MET A 25 -11.16 -8.68 -9.87
N LYS A 26 -11.37 -8.50 -11.19
CA LYS A 26 -10.76 -7.41 -11.96
C LYS A 26 -11.18 -6.04 -11.43
N GLY A 27 -12.44 -5.89 -11.02
CA GLY A 27 -12.95 -4.69 -10.35
C GLY A 27 -12.17 -4.36 -9.09
N LEU A 28 -11.91 -5.35 -8.22
CA LEU A 28 -11.09 -5.17 -7.00
C LEU A 28 -9.66 -4.74 -7.33
N LEU A 29 -9.06 -5.29 -8.39
CA LEU A 29 -7.70 -4.92 -8.77
C LEU A 29 -7.56 -3.46 -9.19
N ARG A 30 -8.62 -2.79 -9.64
CA ARG A 30 -8.60 -1.35 -9.93
C ARG A 30 -8.34 -0.51 -8.67
N TYR A 31 -8.78 -0.98 -7.50
CA TYR A 31 -8.47 -0.36 -6.20
C TYR A 31 -7.11 -0.81 -5.67
N ALA A 32 -6.74 -2.05 -5.90
CA ALA A 32 -5.47 -2.62 -5.48
C ALA A 32 -4.27 -1.82 -6.01
N VAL A 33 -4.29 -1.45 -7.30
CA VAL A 33 -3.18 -0.74 -7.96
C VAL A 33 -2.98 0.71 -7.47
N LEU A 34 -3.93 1.26 -6.70
CA LEU A 34 -3.78 2.58 -6.06
C LEU A 34 -2.92 2.53 -4.79
N SER A 35 -2.44 1.37 -4.42
CA SER A 35 -1.59 1.18 -3.24
C SER A 35 -0.25 1.90 -3.37
N PRO A 36 0.31 2.40 -2.27
CA PRO A 36 1.65 2.98 -2.27
C PRO A 36 2.72 1.91 -2.46
N SER A 37 3.85 2.30 -3.05
CA SER A 37 5.05 1.46 -3.10
C SER A 37 6.31 2.33 -3.03
N GLY A 38 7.45 1.73 -2.68
CA GLY A 38 8.74 2.41 -2.66
C GLY A 38 9.05 2.98 -4.05
N PRO A 39 9.52 4.17 -4.21
CA PRO A 39 9.47 5.18 -5.27
C PRO A 39 8.43 4.89 -6.39
N ASN A 40 7.28 4.40 -6.02
CA ASN A 40 6.17 4.01 -6.90
C ASN A 40 6.55 2.93 -7.93
N THR A 41 7.38 1.98 -7.54
CA THR A 41 7.81 0.89 -8.41
C THR A 41 6.70 -0.09 -8.77
N GLN A 42 5.66 -0.17 -7.93
CA GLN A 42 4.52 -1.07 -8.12
C GLN A 42 4.99 -2.53 -8.38
N PRO A 43 5.71 -3.14 -7.42
CA PRO A 43 6.44 -4.39 -7.62
C PRO A 43 5.54 -5.63 -7.49
N TRP A 44 4.37 -5.60 -8.09
CA TRP A 44 3.38 -6.67 -8.00
C TRP A 44 2.85 -7.08 -9.37
N LYS A 45 2.49 -8.36 -9.44
CA LYS A 45 1.65 -8.96 -10.48
C LYS A 45 0.47 -9.64 -9.81
N PHE A 46 -0.58 -9.85 -10.57
CA PHE A 46 -1.77 -10.56 -10.09
C PHE A 46 -2.05 -11.78 -10.97
N SER A 47 -2.47 -12.88 -10.33
CA SER A 47 -3.07 -14.02 -11.00
C SER A 47 -4.50 -14.18 -10.52
N LEU A 48 -5.41 -14.41 -11.44
CA LEU A 48 -6.82 -14.69 -11.15
C LEU A 48 -7.14 -16.11 -11.60
N LYS A 49 -7.45 -16.97 -10.66
CA LYS A 49 -7.80 -18.37 -10.94
C LYS A 49 -8.97 -18.78 -10.06
N ASP A 50 -10.00 -19.30 -10.70
CA ASP A 50 -11.24 -19.72 -10.04
C ASP A 50 -11.82 -18.59 -9.16
N ASP A 51 -11.78 -18.72 -7.86
CA ASP A 51 -12.23 -17.76 -6.84
C ASP A 51 -11.05 -17.03 -6.14
N GLU A 52 -9.81 -17.19 -6.64
CA GLU A 52 -8.60 -16.72 -5.96
C GLU A 52 -7.90 -15.59 -6.72
N ILE A 53 -7.54 -14.53 -5.99
CA ILE A 53 -6.59 -13.49 -6.40
C ILE A 53 -5.26 -13.77 -5.73
N SER A 54 -4.23 -14.12 -6.50
CA SER A 54 -2.86 -14.22 -5.99
C SER A 54 -2.09 -12.92 -6.22
N ILE A 55 -1.40 -12.44 -5.19
CA ILE A 55 -0.46 -11.31 -5.24
C ILE A 55 0.94 -11.90 -5.37
N ILE A 56 1.64 -11.57 -6.47
CA ILE A 56 2.92 -12.14 -6.86
C ILE A 56 3.99 -11.05 -6.85
N ALA A 57 5.16 -11.33 -6.27
CA ALA A 57 6.28 -10.41 -6.28
C ALA A 57 6.86 -10.26 -7.70
N ASP A 58 6.95 -9.02 -8.17
CA ASP A 58 7.67 -8.70 -9.40
C ASP A 58 9.08 -8.21 -9.07
N TYR A 59 10.01 -9.14 -8.92
CA TYR A 59 11.40 -8.83 -8.61
C TYR A 59 12.12 -8.05 -9.71
N SER A 60 11.56 -7.99 -10.94
CA SER A 60 12.10 -7.08 -11.98
C SER A 60 11.94 -5.61 -11.62
N ARG A 61 11.10 -5.31 -10.62
CA ARG A 61 10.83 -3.98 -10.06
C ARG A 61 11.36 -3.82 -8.64
N SER A 62 12.17 -4.76 -8.15
CA SER A 62 12.85 -4.66 -6.86
C SER A 62 13.92 -3.58 -6.88
N LEU A 63 14.38 -3.20 -5.71
CA LEU A 63 15.31 -2.08 -5.50
C LEU A 63 16.53 -2.55 -4.70
N PRO A 64 17.41 -3.39 -5.26
CA PRO A 64 18.49 -4.04 -4.50
C PRO A 64 19.47 -3.07 -3.84
N ALA A 65 19.60 -1.83 -4.31
CA ALA A 65 20.43 -0.82 -3.66
C ALA A 65 19.67 0.03 -2.62
N VAL A 66 18.36 0.23 -2.82
CA VAL A 66 17.50 1.03 -1.91
C VAL A 66 16.88 0.14 -0.84
N ASP A 67 16.47 -1.07 -1.21
CA ASP A 67 15.75 -2.04 -0.37
C ASP A 67 16.38 -3.45 -0.50
N PRO A 68 17.61 -3.66 -0.03
CA PRO A 68 18.38 -4.88 -0.26
C PRO A 68 17.79 -6.14 0.38
N THR A 69 16.78 -6.00 1.22
CA THR A 69 16.08 -7.11 1.90
C THR A 69 14.64 -7.27 1.44
N ASP A 70 14.23 -6.55 0.40
CA ASP A 70 12.85 -6.52 -0.12
C ASP A 70 11.78 -6.17 0.93
N ARG A 71 12.19 -5.54 2.07
CA ARG A 71 11.28 -5.17 3.14
C ARG A 71 10.19 -4.22 2.66
N THR A 72 10.56 -3.19 1.88
CA THR A 72 9.62 -2.21 1.34
C THR A 72 8.72 -2.84 0.27
N LEU A 73 9.23 -3.82 -0.50
CA LEU A 73 8.46 -4.61 -1.45
C LEU A 73 7.32 -5.35 -0.71
N TYR A 74 7.63 -6.10 0.35
CA TYR A 74 6.61 -6.80 1.12
C TYR A 74 5.61 -5.87 1.82
N ILE A 75 6.04 -4.71 2.33
CA ILE A 75 5.13 -3.69 2.87
C ILE A 75 4.18 -3.18 1.78
N SER A 76 4.68 -2.96 0.57
CA SER A 76 3.86 -2.53 -0.58
C SER A 76 2.80 -3.57 -0.94
N HIS A 77 3.15 -4.86 -0.87
CA HIS A 77 2.18 -5.97 -1.07
C HIS A 77 1.12 -6.01 0.04
N GLY A 78 1.51 -5.74 1.28
CA GLY A 78 0.54 -5.58 2.37
C GLY A 78 -0.46 -4.45 2.11
N CYS A 79 -0.01 -3.32 1.54
CA CYS A 79 -0.92 -2.24 1.13
C CYS A 79 -1.86 -2.66 -0.01
N VAL A 80 -1.35 -3.40 -1.00
CA VAL A 80 -2.17 -3.99 -2.08
C VAL A 80 -3.24 -4.91 -1.52
N LEU A 81 -2.83 -5.83 -0.63
CA LEU A 81 -3.75 -6.75 0.04
C LEU A 81 -4.84 -5.98 0.79
N ALA A 82 -4.46 -4.98 1.60
CA ALA A 82 -5.43 -4.17 2.34
C ALA A 82 -6.47 -3.51 1.42
N ASN A 83 -6.05 -2.93 0.29
CA ASN A 83 -6.97 -2.35 -0.67
C ASN A 83 -7.91 -3.39 -1.29
N ILE A 84 -7.44 -4.61 -1.60
CA ILE A 84 -8.29 -5.70 -2.09
C ILE A 84 -9.35 -6.06 -1.06
N LEU A 85 -8.96 -6.23 0.22
CA LEU A 85 -9.86 -6.64 1.29
C LEU A 85 -10.92 -5.58 1.58
N LEU A 86 -10.50 -4.30 1.69
CA LEU A 86 -11.42 -3.18 1.89
C LEU A 86 -12.44 -3.06 0.75
N ALA A 87 -11.98 -3.22 -0.50
CA ALA A 87 -12.87 -3.18 -1.65
C ALA A 87 -13.80 -4.42 -1.67
N ALA A 88 -13.30 -5.62 -1.37
CA ALA A 88 -14.13 -6.83 -1.30
C ALA A 88 -15.25 -6.67 -0.26
N GLU A 89 -14.93 -6.25 0.96
CA GLU A 89 -15.94 -6.00 2.00
C GLU A 89 -16.98 -4.96 1.56
N HIS A 90 -16.54 -3.86 0.95
CA HIS A 90 -17.43 -2.79 0.50
C HIS A 90 -18.42 -3.29 -0.56
N PHE A 91 -17.97 -4.11 -1.51
CA PHE A 91 -18.81 -4.66 -2.56
C PHE A 91 -19.54 -5.96 -2.18
N GLY A 92 -19.56 -6.32 -0.89
CA GLY A 92 -20.33 -7.45 -0.37
C GLY A 92 -19.71 -8.82 -0.66
N LEU A 93 -18.39 -8.88 -0.85
CA LEU A 93 -17.63 -10.11 -0.95
C LEU A 93 -16.97 -10.46 0.38
N GLY A 94 -17.03 -11.73 0.76
CA GLY A 94 -16.22 -12.32 1.83
C GLY A 94 -14.89 -12.80 1.28
N TYR A 95 -13.95 -13.09 2.18
CA TYR A 95 -12.64 -13.59 1.78
C TYR A 95 -11.94 -14.42 2.88
N ASP A 96 -11.04 -15.28 2.43
CA ASP A 96 -10.01 -15.92 3.24
C ASP A 96 -8.63 -15.55 2.70
N VAL A 97 -7.67 -15.28 3.58
CA VAL A 97 -6.32 -14.86 3.20
C VAL A 97 -5.29 -15.91 3.63
N SER A 98 -4.49 -16.34 2.66
CA SER A 98 -3.29 -17.12 2.90
C SER A 98 -2.05 -16.26 2.65
N TYR A 99 -1.21 -16.13 3.67
CA TYR A 99 0.06 -15.41 3.58
C TYR A 99 1.17 -16.38 3.16
N LEU A 100 2.00 -15.99 2.22
CA LEU A 100 3.13 -16.76 1.70
C LEU A 100 2.71 -18.22 1.37
N PRO A 101 1.69 -18.43 0.51
CA PRO A 101 1.11 -19.74 0.29
C PRO A 101 2.10 -20.79 -0.27
N ASP A 102 3.18 -20.35 -0.90
CA ASP A 102 4.26 -21.19 -1.42
C ASP A 102 5.47 -21.26 -0.48
N GLY A 103 5.32 -20.79 0.76
CA GLY A 103 6.40 -20.65 1.73
C GLY A 103 7.22 -19.37 1.57
N PRO A 104 8.19 -19.11 2.47
CA PRO A 104 8.94 -17.84 2.52
C PRO A 104 9.76 -17.53 1.28
N SER A 105 10.15 -18.53 0.49
CA SER A 105 10.93 -18.38 -0.73
C SER A 105 10.08 -18.38 -2.01
N GLY A 106 8.74 -18.48 -1.86
CA GLY A 106 7.81 -18.43 -2.99
C GLY A 106 7.59 -17.02 -3.52
N GLU A 107 7.13 -16.91 -4.75
CA GLU A 107 6.83 -15.61 -5.36
C GLU A 107 5.46 -15.06 -4.94
N ARG A 108 4.51 -15.92 -4.56
CA ARG A 108 3.20 -15.49 -4.08
C ARG A 108 3.31 -14.98 -2.64
N THR A 109 3.07 -13.70 -2.44
CA THR A 109 3.14 -13.08 -1.10
C THR A 109 1.82 -13.18 -0.35
N ALA A 110 0.71 -13.22 -1.06
CA ALA A 110 -0.61 -13.53 -0.51
C ALA A 110 -1.51 -14.14 -1.58
N ALA A 111 -2.48 -14.93 -1.12
CA ALA A 111 -3.62 -15.39 -1.90
C ALA A 111 -4.91 -15.02 -1.17
N VAL A 112 -5.85 -14.43 -1.89
CA VAL A 112 -7.17 -14.02 -1.39
C VAL A 112 -8.22 -14.86 -2.09
N ARG A 113 -8.84 -15.79 -1.37
CA ARG A 113 -9.98 -16.56 -1.88
C ARG A 113 -11.27 -15.84 -1.54
N LEU A 114 -12.03 -15.49 -2.56
CA LEU A 114 -13.28 -14.78 -2.41
C LEU A 114 -14.45 -15.74 -2.11
N SER A 115 -15.40 -15.27 -1.34
CA SER A 115 -16.60 -16.01 -0.95
C SER A 115 -17.80 -15.07 -0.87
N LYS A 116 -18.98 -15.61 -0.59
CA LYS A 116 -20.12 -14.78 -0.21
C LYS A 116 -19.83 -14.14 1.15
N LYS A 117 -20.08 -12.84 1.27
CA LYS A 117 -19.91 -12.13 2.53
C LYS A 117 -20.89 -12.64 3.58
N THR A 118 -20.35 -12.92 4.76
CA THR A 118 -21.13 -13.21 5.97
C THR A 118 -20.72 -12.19 7.03
N GLY A 119 -21.67 -11.35 7.43
CA GLY A 119 -21.44 -10.32 8.46
C GLY A 119 -21.22 -8.90 7.92
N GLU A 120 -20.95 -7.99 8.84
CA GLU A 120 -20.70 -6.57 8.54
C GLU A 120 -19.26 -6.32 8.10
N ALA A 121 -19.01 -5.16 7.45
CA ALA A 121 -17.66 -4.76 7.09
C ALA A 121 -16.87 -4.39 8.35
N SER A 122 -15.61 -4.83 8.42
CA SER A 122 -14.73 -4.54 9.56
C SER A 122 -14.34 -3.06 9.63
N PHE A 123 -14.22 -2.40 8.46
CA PHE A 123 -13.80 -1.01 8.33
C PHE A 123 -14.57 -0.27 7.22
N PRO A 124 -15.89 -0.01 7.43
CA PRO A 124 -16.77 0.51 6.38
C PRO A 124 -16.33 1.87 5.81
N ASP A 125 -15.69 2.72 6.62
CA ASP A 125 -15.28 4.06 6.20
C ASP A 125 -13.95 4.10 5.45
N LEU A 126 -13.12 3.04 5.54
CA LEU A 126 -11.78 3.03 4.94
C LEU A 126 -11.80 2.87 3.43
N PHE A 127 -12.79 2.21 2.85
CA PHE A 127 -12.89 2.06 1.40
C PHE A 127 -12.85 3.41 0.68
N SER A 128 -13.61 4.38 1.16
CA SER A 128 -13.65 5.73 0.58
C SER A 128 -12.28 6.45 0.60
N GLN A 129 -11.36 6.01 1.45
CA GLN A 129 -10.02 6.60 1.57
C GLN A 129 -9.04 6.05 0.53
N ILE A 130 -9.33 4.92 -0.10
CA ILE A 130 -8.43 4.32 -1.12
C ILE A 130 -8.16 5.34 -2.25
N THR A 131 -9.21 5.95 -2.79
CA THR A 131 -9.09 6.91 -3.89
C THR A 131 -8.69 8.32 -3.44
N ARG A 132 -8.79 8.64 -2.15
CA ARG A 132 -8.45 9.95 -1.58
C ARG A 132 -7.02 10.02 -1.05
N ARG A 133 -6.45 8.85 -0.68
CA ARG A 133 -5.09 8.77 -0.16
C ARG A 133 -4.06 9.07 -1.26
N HIS A 134 -3.18 10.00 -1.02
CA HIS A 134 -2.00 10.24 -1.86
C HIS A 134 -0.81 10.65 -0.99
N THR A 135 0.40 10.47 -1.50
CA THR A 135 1.62 10.88 -0.79
C THR A 135 1.76 12.39 -0.84
N ASN A 136 1.68 13.05 0.30
CA ASN A 136 1.99 14.48 0.40
C ASN A 136 3.51 14.66 0.43
N ARG A 137 4.03 15.52 -0.46
CA ARG A 137 5.44 15.92 -0.52
C ARG A 137 5.65 17.40 -0.25
N LYS A 138 4.58 18.13 0.07
CA LYS A 138 4.65 19.55 0.44
C LYS A 138 4.98 19.68 1.93
N PRO A 139 5.54 20.81 2.37
CA PRO A 139 5.70 21.08 3.80
C PRO A 139 4.36 20.96 4.53
N PHE A 140 4.41 20.44 5.74
CA PHE A 140 3.25 20.41 6.63
C PHE A 140 3.11 21.76 7.35
N GLU A 141 1.89 22.09 7.74
CA GLU A 141 1.60 23.26 8.59
C GLU A 141 2.23 23.06 9.98
N SER A 142 2.56 24.17 10.66
CA SER A 142 3.09 24.14 12.03
C SER A 142 2.02 23.90 13.10
N ARG A 143 0.76 23.74 12.69
CA ARG A 143 -0.37 23.49 13.61
C ARG A 143 -0.24 22.12 14.27
N ALA A 144 -0.49 22.04 15.56
CA ALA A 144 -0.55 20.79 16.28
C ALA A 144 -1.75 19.94 15.80
N ILE A 145 -1.58 18.63 15.82
CA ILE A 145 -2.69 17.67 15.61
C ILE A 145 -3.51 17.63 16.90
N GLU A 146 -4.82 17.63 16.77
CA GLU A 146 -5.76 17.56 17.87
C GLU A 146 -5.63 16.21 18.60
N GLU A 147 -5.76 16.22 19.94
CA GLU A 147 -5.51 15.04 20.78
C GLU A 147 -6.44 13.87 20.46
N ASP A 148 -7.70 14.13 20.16
CA ASP A 148 -8.67 13.11 19.74
C ASP A 148 -8.24 12.36 18.47
N LYS A 149 -7.59 13.06 17.53
CA LYS A 149 -7.03 12.45 16.32
C LYS A 149 -5.79 11.61 16.62
N LEU A 150 -4.95 12.05 17.57
CA LEU A 150 -3.80 11.27 18.01
C LEU A 150 -4.24 9.98 18.71
N GLU A 151 -5.25 10.04 19.56
CA GLU A 151 -5.84 8.85 20.21
C GLU A 151 -6.49 7.91 19.16
N ALA A 152 -7.20 8.45 18.19
CA ALA A 152 -7.75 7.65 17.09
C ALA A 152 -6.65 6.92 16.30
N LEU A 153 -5.51 7.59 16.04
CA LEU A 153 -4.36 6.93 15.40
C LEU A 153 -3.78 5.81 16.26
N LYS A 154 -3.62 6.02 17.56
CA LYS A 154 -3.15 4.98 18.48
C LYS A 154 -4.09 3.77 18.50
N SER A 155 -5.39 3.99 18.48
CA SER A 155 -6.39 2.91 18.50
C SER A 155 -6.40 2.05 17.24
N CYS A 156 -5.86 2.54 16.12
CA CYS A 156 -5.72 1.75 14.90
C CYS A 156 -4.67 0.63 15.00
N ILE A 157 -3.74 0.72 15.97
CA ILE A 157 -2.66 -0.26 16.15
C ILE A 157 -2.99 -1.13 17.35
N ASN A 158 -3.65 -2.25 17.07
CA ASN A 158 -4.10 -3.21 18.09
C ASN A 158 -3.64 -4.66 17.82
N LYS A 159 -2.58 -4.83 17.03
CA LYS A 159 -2.02 -6.14 16.70
C LYS A 159 -0.72 -6.39 17.44
N ASP A 160 -0.55 -7.62 17.95
CA ASP A 160 0.71 -8.08 18.54
C ASP A 160 1.88 -7.88 17.57
N GLY A 161 3.00 -7.41 18.10
CA GLY A 161 4.20 -7.14 17.32
C GLY A 161 4.22 -5.80 16.57
N LEU A 162 3.17 -4.98 16.68
CA LEU A 162 3.13 -3.61 16.17
C LEU A 162 3.05 -2.61 17.32
N GLN A 163 3.84 -1.56 17.24
CA GLN A 163 3.82 -0.43 18.17
C GLN A 163 3.81 0.88 17.38
N LEU A 164 3.00 1.84 17.83
CA LEU A 164 2.96 3.20 17.31
C LEU A 164 3.45 4.17 18.38
N ASP A 165 4.58 4.80 18.17
CA ASP A 165 5.09 5.89 18.99
C ASP A 165 4.83 7.22 18.29
N ILE A 166 4.18 8.16 18.99
CA ILE A 166 3.84 9.48 18.46
C ILE A 166 4.68 10.52 19.22
N LEU A 167 5.58 11.19 18.49
CA LEU A 167 6.44 12.25 19.03
C LEU A 167 5.78 13.61 18.81
N THR A 168 5.30 14.23 19.89
CA THR A 168 4.67 15.55 19.84
C THR A 168 5.57 16.65 20.39
N ASP A 169 6.52 16.32 21.28
CA ASP A 169 7.45 17.24 21.87
C ASP A 169 8.56 17.69 20.89
N SER A 170 9.07 18.91 21.09
CA SER A 170 10.06 19.50 20.19
C SER A 170 11.40 18.78 20.23
N GLU A 171 11.82 18.26 21.40
CA GLU A 171 13.11 17.57 21.54
C GLU A 171 13.08 16.24 20.76
N GLY A 172 12.05 15.41 20.95
CA GLY A 172 11.88 14.14 20.24
C GLY A 172 11.80 14.35 18.73
N LYS A 173 11.03 15.34 18.27
CA LYS A 173 10.97 15.70 16.84
C LYS A 173 12.30 16.12 16.26
N ASN A 174 13.07 16.98 16.95
CA ASN A 174 14.39 17.42 16.50
C ASN A 174 15.39 16.26 16.45
N ARG A 175 15.42 15.41 17.48
CA ARG A 175 16.27 14.20 17.48
C ARG A 175 15.95 13.27 16.32
N MET A 176 14.68 13.05 16.02
CA MET A 176 14.25 12.24 14.88
C MET A 176 14.64 12.90 13.55
N ALA A 177 14.46 14.21 13.40
CA ALA A 177 14.85 14.95 12.20
C ALA A 177 16.35 14.86 11.93
N ASP A 178 17.18 15.02 12.97
CA ASP A 178 18.65 14.88 12.86
C ASP A 178 19.07 13.46 12.47
N LEU A 179 18.41 12.44 13.03
CA LEU A 179 18.67 11.04 12.67
C LEU A 179 18.34 10.78 11.20
N LEU A 180 17.16 11.24 10.75
CA LEU A 180 16.73 11.10 9.35
C LEU A 180 17.66 11.86 8.39
N ALA A 181 18.08 13.07 8.74
CA ALA A 181 19.00 13.86 7.92
C ALA A 181 20.36 13.13 7.75
N ARG A 182 20.90 12.55 8.83
CA ARG A 182 22.12 11.74 8.77
C ARG A 182 21.95 10.50 7.91
N ALA A 183 20.84 9.77 8.08
CA ALA A 183 20.53 8.60 7.27
C ALA A 183 20.41 8.94 5.78
N HIS A 184 19.68 10.00 5.43
CA HIS A 184 19.57 10.48 4.05
C HIS A 184 20.93 10.90 3.46
N LYS A 185 21.80 11.54 4.24
CA LYS A 185 23.15 11.91 3.79
C LYS A 185 23.97 10.67 3.44
N ILE A 186 23.89 9.61 4.23
CA ILE A 186 24.57 8.32 3.96
C ILE A 186 24.01 7.69 2.69
N GLN A 187 22.68 7.58 2.56
CA GLN A 187 22.02 7.01 1.39
C GLN A 187 22.37 7.76 0.11
N LEU A 188 22.29 9.10 0.14
CA LEU A 188 22.63 9.94 -1.01
C LEU A 188 24.13 9.98 -1.29
N GLY A 189 24.99 9.62 -0.33
CA GLY A 189 26.42 9.38 -0.53
C GLY A 189 26.68 8.11 -1.37
N ASN A 190 25.80 7.13 -1.35
CA ASN A 190 25.94 5.88 -2.08
C ASN A 190 25.59 6.04 -3.57
N LYS A 191 26.57 5.77 -4.45
CA LYS A 191 26.39 5.91 -5.90
C LYS A 191 25.34 4.93 -6.48
N ALA A 192 25.32 3.68 -5.98
CA ALA A 192 24.35 2.68 -6.43
C ALA A 192 22.94 3.08 -6.05
N PHE A 193 22.72 3.55 -4.81
CA PHE A 193 21.45 4.08 -4.34
C PHE A 193 20.94 5.22 -5.25
N ARG A 194 21.81 6.23 -5.53
CA ARG A 194 21.40 7.35 -6.38
C ARG A 194 21.05 6.91 -7.80
N LYS A 195 21.83 5.99 -8.39
CA LYS A 195 21.57 5.48 -9.74
C LYS A 195 20.24 4.75 -9.82
N GLU A 196 19.97 3.88 -8.86
CA GLU A 196 18.72 3.12 -8.80
C GLU A 196 17.53 4.05 -8.58
N LEU A 197 17.57 4.95 -7.60
CA LEU A 197 16.52 5.92 -7.35
C LEU A 197 16.25 6.78 -8.59
N ALA A 198 17.28 7.27 -9.27
CA ALA A 198 17.15 8.08 -10.48
C ALA A 198 16.47 7.35 -11.63
N SER A 199 16.62 6.01 -11.74
CA SER A 199 15.95 5.23 -12.79
C SER A 199 14.42 5.18 -12.62
N TRP A 200 13.90 5.47 -11.42
CA TRP A 200 12.47 5.49 -11.12
C TRP A 200 11.86 6.91 -11.10
N VAL A 201 12.69 7.95 -11.11
CA VAL A 201 12.20 9.34 -11.20
C VAL A 201 11.84 9.66 -12.65
N ARG A 202 10.62 10.10 -12.85
CA ARG A 202 10.12 10.53 -14.17
C ARG A 202 9.97 12.06 -14.19
N PRO A 203 10.65 12.78 -15.09
CA PRO A 203 10.64 14.24 -15.10
C PRO A 203 9.35 14.86 -15.66
N ASN A 204 8.47 14.05 -16.24
CA ASN A 204 7.27 14.49 -16.97
C ASN A 204 5.95 14.30 -16.19
N ILE A 205 6.02 14.19 -14.88
CA ILE A 205 4.82 14.24 -14.02
C ILE A 205 4.61 15.70 -13.65
N THR A 206 3.89 16.41 -14.50
CA THR A 206 3.34 17.74 -14.21
C THR A 206 1.85 17.65 -14.08
#